data_915107ded1c9f363278f65ea531d58a6
#
_entry.id   915107ded1c9f363278f65ea531d58a6
#
_cell.length_a   1.000
_cell.length_b   1.000
_cell.length_c   1.000
_cell.angle_alpha   90.00
_cell.angle_beta   90.00
_cell.angle_gamma   90.00
#
_symmetry.space_group_name_H-M   'P 1'
#
loop_
_entity.id
_entity.type
_entity.pdbx_description
1 polymer ?
#
loop_
_entity_poly.entity_id
_entity_poly.type
_entity_poly.pdbx_seq_one_letter_code
_entity_poly.pdbx_strand_id
1 'polypeptide(L)'
;MVNNQCAGIYGKCLNIKITNYCPGNCYFCIERDGYKPSMTSVENIINKANALDDYQTVLILGGEPFSYPYLPKLLKGLNKREIYITTNGGSFGRTNVEEISPYITGLNVSIHSFSEEENSKILQTQVSFESLKRYINEFQSNGVPVRFNTILLDSGINTKEKMRKMLEFSKNMGVNWIRFSELQFENTGFVFAKDIFEGINQNPYAEGCNQSFLIDGMNVTVRQSCGIVSRMKPFPKEGKLRENKADSLVMYPNGEIFNGWIVPQNYRIHDTEPCEKVIER
;
A
#
# COMPACT_ATOMS: atom_id res chain seq x y z
N MET A 1 -24.65 -2.90 9.67
CA MET A 1 -23.34 -2.29 9.31
C MET A 1 -22.29 -3.31 9.71
N VAL A 2 -21.58 -3.88 8.76
CA VAL A 2 -20.58 -4.92 9.00
C VAL A 2 -19.27 -4.19 9.35
N ASN A 3 -18.82 -4.35 10.61
CA ASN A 3 -17.53 -3.87 11.06
C ASN A 3 -16.41 -4.63 10.33
N ASN A 4 -15.92 -4.08 9.24
CA ASN A 4 -14.74 -4.59 8.53
C ASN A 4 -13.47 -4.07 9.23
N GLN A 5 -13.16 -4.63 10.40
CA GLN A 5 -12.02 -4.19 11.21
C GLN A 5 -10.65 -4.35 10.52
N CYS A 6 -10.56 -5.20 9.49
CA CYS A 6 -9.33 -5.47 8.74
C CYS A 6 -9.40 -5.13 7.25
N ALA A 7 -10.55 -4.70 6.73
CA ALA A 7 -10.61 -4.18 5.38
C ALA A 7 -9.70 -2.95 5.30
N GLY A 8 -8.78 -2.94 4.36
CA GLY A 8 -7.93 -1.79 4.11
C GLY A 8 -8.78 -0.54 3.81
N ILE A 9 -8.15 0.60 3.61
CA ILE A 9 -8.82 1.87 3.26
C ILE A 9 -9.81 1.71 2.10
N TYR A 10 -9.59 0.72 1.26
CA TYR A 10 -10.35 0.44 0.05
C TYR A 10 -11.52 -0.55 0.25
N GLY A 11 -11.75 -1.07 1.45
CA GLY A 11 -12.74 -2.13 1.68
C GLY A 11 -12.36 -3.43 0.97
N LYS A 12 -13.33 -4.06 0.30
CA LYS A 12 -13.12 -5.29 -0.48
C LYS A 12 -12.28 -5.01 -1.72
N CYS A 13 -11.06 -5.52 -1.76
CA CYS A 13 -10.04 -5.12 -2.73
C CYS A 13 -9.28 -6.32 -3.30
N LEU A 14 -9.00 -6.29 -4.60
CA LEU A 14 -8.04 -7.17 -5.27
C LEU A 14 -6.70 -6.46 -5.37
N ASN A 15 -5.69 -6.99 -4.68
CA ASN A 15 -4.31 -6.54 -4.83
C ASN A 15 -3.67 -7.34 -5.97
N ILE A 16 -3.19 -6.67 -7.01
CA ILE A 16 -2.52 -7.32 -8.14
C ILE A 16 -1.04 -7.00 -8.09
N LYS A 17 -0.24 -8.01 -7.78
CA LYS A 17 1.21 -7.95 -7.89
C LYS A 17 1.60 -8.27 -9.33
N ILE A 18 1.93 -7.24 -10.13
CA ILE A 18 2.14 -7.38 -11.57
C ILE A 18 3.56 -7.78 -11.96
N THR A 19 4.53 -7.57 -11.08
CA THR A 19 5.95 -7.88 -11.32
C THR A 19 6.70 -8.19 -10.03
N ASN A 20 7.74 -9.01 -10.14
CA ASN A 20 8.68 -9.24 -9.04
C ASN A 20 9.85 -8.23 -9.05
N TYR A 21 10.02 -7.49 -10.15
CA TYR A 21 11.12 -6.55 -10.29
C TYR A 21 10.84 -5.25 -9.52
N CYS A 22 11.80 -4.82 -8.73
CA CYS A 22 11.81 -3.52 -8.07
C CYS A 22 13.24 -2.95 -8.12
N PRO A 23 13.44 -1.67 -8.50
CA PRO A 23 14.76 -1.04 -8.41
C PRO A 23 15.19 -0.81 -6.95
N GLY A 24 14.23 -0.76 -6.01
CA GLY A 24 14.47 -0.64 -4.58
C GLY A 24 14.68 -1.98 -3.90
N ASN A 25 15.26 -1.95 -2.68
CA ASN A 25 15.47 -3.12 -1.85
C ASN A 25 15.23 -2.78 -0.37
N CYS A 26 14.07 -2.19 -0.08
CA CYS A 26 13.70 -1.75 1.27
C CYS A 26 13.80 -2.91 2.27
N TYR A 27 14.47 -2.68 3.40
CA TYR A 27 14.67 -3.74 4.41
C TYR A 27 13.36 -4.23 5.07
N PHE A 28 12.33 -3.39 5.04
CA PHE A 28 11.01 -3.68 5.60
C PHE A 28 10.01 -4.21 4.55
N CYS A 29 10.44 -4.48 3.32
CA CYS A 29 9.55 -4.95 2.27
C CYS A 29 9.12 -6.39 2.53
N ILE A 30 7.81 -6.61 2.67
CA ILE A 30 7.23 -7.96 2.87
C ILE A 30 7.45 -8.87 1.66
N GLU A 31 7.75 -8.29 0.50
CA GLU A 31 7.97 -8.99 -0.76
C GLU A 31 9.45 -9.33 -1.02
N ARG A 32 10.36 -8.81 -0.19
CA ARG A 32 11.81 -8.99 -0.39
C ARG A 32 12.22 -10.46 -0.45
N ASP A 33 11.76 -11.22 0.53
CA ASP A 33 12.06 -12.65 0.70
C ASP A 33 10.78 -13.50 0.49
N GLY A 34 9.74 -12.91 -0.12
CA GLY A 34 8.44 -13.52 -0.31
C GLY A 34 8.34 -14.41 -1.54
N TYR A 35 7.11 -14.79 -1.86
CA TYR A 35 6.78 -15.62 -3.01
C TYR A 35 7.01 -14.86 -4.33
N LYS A 36 7.92 -15.38 -5.15
CA LYS A 36 8.32 -14.79 -6.46
C LYS A 36 8.10 -15.79 -7.59
N PRO A 37 6.84 -16.08 -7.98
CA PRO A 37 6.56 -17.01 -9.06
C PRO A 37 6.99 -16.44 -10.41
N SER A 38 7.08 -17.32 -11.43
CA SER A 38 7.24 -16.90 -12.81
C SER A 38 6.07 -16.02 -13.25
N MET A 39 6.31 -15.12 -14.19
CA MET A 39 5.25 -14.23 -14.70
C MET A 39 4.41 -14.95 -15.76
N THR A 40 3.11 -14.69 -15.77
CA THR A 40 2.21 -15.06 -16.88
C THR A 40 1.99 -13.88 -17.83
N SER A 41 1.22 -14.07 -18.89
CA SER A 41 0.88 -12.99 -19.82
C SER A 41 -0.03 -11.94 -19.16
N VAL A 42 0.05 -10.71 -19.62
CA VAL A 42 -0.82 -9.63 -19.13
C VAL A 42 -2.29 -9.91 -19.40
N GLU A 43 -2.62 -10.61 -20.49
CA GLU A 43 -3.97 -11.04 -20.85
C GLU A 43 -4.55 -11.99 -19.80
N ASN A 44 -3.73 -12.93 -19.31
CA ASN A 44 -4.18 -13.87 -18.28
C ASN A 44 -4.47 -13.13 -16.96
N ILE A 45 -3.64 -12.17 -16.57
CA ILE A 45 -3.90 -11.31 -15.41
C ILE A 45 -5.21 -10.54 -15.59
N ILE A 46 -5.41 -9.91 -16.75
CA ILE A 46 -6.63 -9.15 -17.07
C ILE A 46 -7.87 -10.05 -16.98
N ASN A 47 -7.85 -11.22 -17.65
CA ASN A 47 -8.98 -12.12 -17.68
C ASN A 47 -9.36 -12.62 -16.29
N LYS A 48 -8.37 -13.03 -15.49
CA LYS A 48 -8.60 -13.48 -14.11
C LYS A 48 -9.09 -12.36 -13.20
N ALA A 49 -8.52 -11.17 -13.32
CA ALA A 49 -8.98 -10.02 -12.53
C ALA A 49 -10.42 -9.66 -12.88
N ASN A 50 -10.76 -9.62 -14.17
CA ASN A 50 -12.11 -9.27 -14.62
C ASN A 50 -13.15 -10.34 -14.24
N ALA A 51 -12.78 -11.61 -14.13
CA ALA A 51 -13.67 -12.68 -13.66
C ALA A 51 -14.05 -12.55 -12.16
N LEU A 52 -13.35 -11.74 -11.39
CA LEU A 52 -13.65 -11.47 -9.96
C LEU A 52 -14.62 -10.30 -9.82
N ASP A 53 -15.89 -10.49 -10.17
CA ASP A 53 -16.92 -9.42 -10.21
C ASP A 53 -17.17 -8.77 -8.85
N ASP A 54 -17.03 -9.51 -7.77
CA ASP A 54 -17.20 -8.98 -6.41
C ASP A 54 -16.10 -7.98 -5.99
N TYR A 55 -14.98 -7.94 -6.70
CA TYR A 55 -13.81 -7.10 -6.38
C TYR A 55 -13.68 -5.97 -7.39
N GLN A 56 -14.45 -4.91 -7.16
CA GLN A 56 -14.51 -3.74 -8.05
C GLN A 56 -13.40 -2.71 -7.76
N THR A 57 -12.74 -2.81 -6.62
CA THR A 57 -11.57 -1.99 -6.27
C THR A 57 -10.31 -2.81 -6.45
N VAL A 58 -9.38 -2.30 -7.24
CA VAL A 58 -8.09 -2.95 -7.53
C VAL A 58 -6.95 -2.07 -7.07
N LEU A 59 -5.99 -2.67 -6.39
CA LEU A 59 -4.72 -2.03 -6.04
C LEU A 59 -3.59 -2.71 -6.84
N ILE A 60 -3.06 -1.98 -7.82
CA ILE A 60 -1.90 -2.39 -8.59
C ILE A 60 -0.64 -2.12 -7.76
N LEU A 61 0.14 -3.16 -7.58
CA LEU A 61 1.41 -3.12 -6.87
C LEU A 61 2.33 -4.24 -7.40
N GLY A 62 3.37 -4.55 -6.71
CA GLY A 62 4.31 -5.59 -7.12
C GLY A 62 5.68 -5.23 -6.59
N GLY A 63 6.74 -5.49 -7.34
CA GLY A 63 8.02 -4.83 -7.11
C GLY A 63 7.84 -3.32 -7.29
N GLU A 64 7.96 -2.85 -8.53
CA GLU A 64 7.64 -1.47 -8.90
C GLU A 64 6.75 -1.46 -10.15
N PRO A 65 5.46 -1.05 -10.03
CA PRO A 65 4.52 -1.10 -11.15
C PRO A 65 4.95 -0.28 -12.38
N PHE A 66 5.55 0.89 -12.19
CA PHE A 66 6.04 1.71 -13.31
C PHE A 66 7.26 1.14 -14.02
N SER A 67 7.86 0.09 -13.50
CA SER A 67 8.89 -0.69 -14.20
C SER A 67 8.32 -1.80 -15.07
N TYR A 68 7.00 -2.06 -14.99
CA TYR A 68 6.33 -3.10 -15.77
C TYR A 68 5.95 -2.59 -17.16
N PRO A 69 6.52 -3.13 -18.25
CA PRO A 69 6.36 -2.57 -19.59
C PRO A 69 4.94 -2.66 -20.14
N TYR A 70 4.13 -3.57 -19.59
CA TYR A 70 2.74 -3.77 -20.02
C TYR A 70 1.72 -3.09 -19.09
N LEU A 71 2.17 -2.16 -18.23
CA LEU A 71 1.26 -1.43 -17.32
C LEU A 71 0.13 -0.72 -18.07
N PRO A 72 0.35 0.04 -19.17
CA PRO A 72 -0.74 0.67 -19.91
C PRO A 72 -1.75 -0.34 -20.47
N LYS A 73 -1.28 -1.46 -20.98
CA LYS A 73 -2.14 -2.53 -21.51
C LYS A 73 -2.98 -3.17 -20.41
N LEU A 74 -2.39 -3.41 -19.25
CA LEU A 74 -3.10 -3.92 -18.08
C LEU A 74 -4.23 -2.96 -17.67
N LEU A 75 -3.92 -1.69 -17.48
CA LEU A 75 -4.88 -0.68 -17.03
C LEU A 75 -6.06 -0.55 -18.00
N LYS A 76 -5.79 -0.50 -19.32
CA LYS A 76 -6.81 -0.45 -20.37
C LYS A 76 -7.70 -1.70 -20.40
N GLY A 77 -7.17 -2.85 -20.02
CA GLY A 77 -7.90 -4.13 -20.07
C GLY A 77 -8.71 -4.42 -18.81
N LEU A 78 -8.44 -3.75 -17.69
CA LEU A 78 -9.17 -3.97 -16.45
C LEU A 78 -10.56 -3.31 -16.50
N ASN A 79 -11.61 -4.11 -16.36
CA ASN A 79 -13.00 -3.64 -16.23
C ASN A 79 -13.36 -3.54 -14.74
N LYS A 80 -12.83 -2.53 -14.06
CA LYS A 80 -12.99 -2.31 -12.62
C LYS A 80 -13.38 -0.87 -12.35
N ARG A 81 -14.19 -0.67 -11.30
CA ARG A 81 -14.71 0.67 -10.94
C ARG A 81 -13.61 1.58 -10.39
N GLU A 82 -12.71 1.02 -9.60
CA GLU A 82 -11.65 1.79 -8.95
C GLU A 82 -10.31 1.09 -9.10
N ILE A 83 -9.33 1.78 -9.65
CA ILE A 83 -7.97 1.27 -9.82
C ILE A 83 -6.99 2.24 -9.18
N TYR A 84 -6.25 1.76 -8.19
CA TYR A 84 -5.19 2.49 -7.53
C TYR A 84 -3.83 1.86 -7.85
N ILE A 85 -2.78 2.67 -7.96
CA ILE A 85 -1.41 2.20 -8.12
C ILE A 85 -0.60 2.59 -6.89
N THR A 86 0.25 1.68 -6.39
CA THR A 86 1.24 1.99 -5.36
C THR A 86 2.64 1.88 -5.95
N THR A 87 3.42 2.95 -5.85
CA THR A 87 4.76 3.08 -6.44
C THR A 87 5.75 3.65 -5.43
N ASN A 88 7.03 3.37 -5.64
CA ASN A 88 8.13 4.04 -4.92
C ASN A 88 8.59 5.36 -5.60
N GLY A 89 8.04 5.69 -6.76
CA GLY A 89 8.35 6.92 -7.49
C GLY A 89 9.65 6.91 -8.29
N GLY A 90 10.44 5.85 -8.20
CA GLY A 90 11.75 5.80 -8.87
C GLY A 90 11.73 5.45 -10.38
N SER A 91 10.57 5.13 -10.92
CA SER A 91 10.44 4.62 -12.29
C SER A 91 9.44 5.40 -13.16
N PHE A 92 8.96 6.54 -12.74
CA PHE A 92 7.96 7.33 -13.46
C PHE A 92 8.36 7.69 -14.90
N GLY A 93 9.64 7.96 -15.15
CA GLY A 93 10.12 8.35 -16.48
C GLY A 93 9.94 7.31 -17.58
N ARG A 94 9.41 6.13 -17.27
CA ARG A 94 9.12 5.04 -18.22
C ARG A 94 7.68 5.01 -18.68
N THR A 95 6.82 5.90 -18.16
CA THR A 95 5.38 5.86 -18.41
C THR A 95 4.87 7.22 -18.86
N ASN A 96 4.03 7.21 -19.88
CA ASN A 96 3.27 8.40 -20.27
C ASN A 96 2.09 8.57 -19.32
N VAL A 97 2.10 9.64 -18.53
CA VAL A 97 1.07 9.93 -17.53
C VAL A 97 -0.29 10.17 -18.19
N GLU A 98 -0.35 10.91 -19.30
CA GLU A 98 -1.59 11.19 -20.03
C GLU A 98 -2.24 9.90 -20.55
N GLU A 99 -1.42 8.92 -20.96
CA GLU A 99 -1.91 7.65 -21.47
C GLU A 99 -2.63 6.81 -20.41
N ILE A 100 -2.13 6.83 -19.16
CA ILE A 100 -2.65 5.95 -18.10
C ILE A 100 -3.64 6.63 -17.16
N SER A 101 -3.61 7.94 -17.03
CA SER A 101 -4.46 8.70 -16.10
C SER A 101 -5.96 8.41 -16.25
N PRO A 102 -6.52 8.24 -17.46
CA PRO A 102 -7.94 7.92 -17.62
C PRO A 102 -8.39 6.60 -17.00
N TYR A 103 -7.46 5.71 -16.69
CA TYR A 103 -7.75 4.36 -16.19
C TYR A 103 -7.48 4.18 -14.70
N ILE A 104 -6.99 5.21 -14.00
CA ILE A 104 -6.64 5.10 -12.58
C ILE A 104 -7.45 6.09 -11.73
N THR A 105 -7.92 5.61 -10.59
CA THR A 105 -8.70 6.38 -9.62
C THR A 105 -7.79 7.18 -8.69
N GLY A 106 -6.58 6.71 -8.45
CA GLY A 106 -5.63 7.41 -7.59
C GLY A 106 -4.25 6.75 -7.54
N LEU A 107 -3.27 7.56 -7.14
CA LEU A 107 -1.88 7.16 -7.04
C LEU A 107 -1.41 7.21 -5.59
N ASN A 108 -0.81 6.13 -5.12
CA ASN A 108 -0.12 6.07 -3.84
C ASN A 108 1.39 6.10 -4.07
N VAL A 109 2.07 7.07 -3.51
CA VAL A 109 3.53 7.19 -3.60
C VAL A 109 4.16 6.87 -2.25
N SER A 110 5.06 5.91 -2.23
CA SER A 110 5.79 5.51 -1.02
C SER A 110 6.95 6.48 -0.78
N ILE A 111 6.83 7.29 0.26
CA ILE A 111 7.83 8.26 0.72
C ILE A 111 8.01 8.10 2.22
N HIS A 112 9.24 7.86 2.68
CA HIS A 112 9.51 7.48 4.07
C HIS A 112 10.36 8.50 4.82
N SER A 113 10.83 9.55 4.14
CA SER A 113 11.48 10.73 4.73
C SER A 113 11.19 11.99 3.88
N PHE A 114 11.24 13.15 4.53
CA PHE A 114 11.22 14.47 3.89
C PHE A 114 12.60 14.91 3.38
N SER A 115 13.65 14.13 3.63
CA SER A 115 14.99 14.27 3.04
C SER A 115 15.15 13.31 1.87
N GLU A 116 15.52 13.82 0.70
CA GLU A 116 15.74 13.02 -0.51
C GLU A 116 16.82 11.95 -0.28
N GLU A 117 17.91 12.31 0.41
CA GLU A 117 19.00 11.40 0.73
C GLU A 117 18.55 10.27 1.67
N GLU A 118 17.85 10.62 2.77
CA GLU A 118 17.33 9.62 3.70
C GLU A 118 16.29 8.72 3.05
N ASN A 119 15.38 9.29 2.25
CA ASN A 119 14.38 8.53 1.54
C ASN A 119 15.01 7.53 0.57
N SER A 120 16.03 7.95 -0.17
CA SER A 120 16.78 7.09 -1.08
C SER A 120 17.52 5.97 -0.35
N LYS A 121 18.09 6.24 0.83
CA LYS A 121 18.71 5.22 1.70
C LYS A 121 17.68 4.21 2.21
N ILE A 122 16.50 4.67 2.62
CA ILE A 122 15.42 3.81 3.14
C ILE A 122 14.88 2.91 2.03
N LEU A 123 14.63 3.46 0.84
CA LEU A 123 14.12 2.73 -0.32
C LEU A 123 15.21 1.91 -1.02
N GLN A 124 16.48 2.20 -0.77
CA GLN A 124 17.64 1.66 -1.49
C GLN A 124 17.52 1.85 -3.01
N THR A 125 16.99 3.00 -3.41
CA THR A 125 16.89 3.45 -4.81
C THR A 125 16.84 4.96 -4.86
N GLN A 126 17.31 5.54 -5.95
CA GLN A 126 17.28 6.98 -6.13
C GLN A 126 15.86 7.45 -6.49
N VAL A 127 15.37 8.42 -5.75
CA VAL A 127 14.09 9.09 -6.02
C VAL A 127 14.31 10.59 -5.92
N SER A 128 14.44 11.26 -7.06
CA SER A 128 14.56 12.72 -7.10
C SER A 128 13.23 13.38 -6.73
N PHE A 129 13.22 14.21 -5.70
CA PHE A 129 12.03 14.94 -5.26
C PHE A 129 11.58 16.00 -6.27
N GLU A 130 12.51 16.57 -7.03
CA GLU A 130 12.17 17.48 -8.12
C GLU A 130 11.39 16.74 -9.23
N SER A 131 11.91 15.61 -9.69
CA SER A 131 11.22 14.78 -10.67
C SER A 131 9.90 14.25 -10.14
N LEU A 132 9.87 13.80 -8.90
CA LEU A 132 8.66 13.33 -8.24
C LEU A 132 7.57 14.41 -8.21
N LYS A 133 7.90 15.64 -7.83
CA LYS A 133 6.97 16.78 -7.80
C LYS A 133 6.39 17.08 -9.17
N ARG A 134 7.22 17.02 -10.22
CA ARG A 134 6.75 17.19 -11.60
C ARG A 134 5.71 16.14 -11.98
N TYR A 135 5.96 14.86 -11.70
CA TYR A 135 5.01 13.78 -11.99
C TYR A 135 3.74 13.86 -11.15
N ILE A 136 3.85 14.24 -9.86
CA ILE A 136 2.67 14.48 -9.01
C ILE A 136 1.78 15.54 -9.64
N ASN A 137 2.36 16.67 -10.04
CA ASN A 137 1.61 17.75 -10.70
C ASN A 137 0.96 17.29 -12.01
N GLU A 138 1.67 16.49 -12.81
CA GLU A 138 1.16 15.95 -14.06
C GLU A 138 -0.02 14.99 -13.83
N PHE A 139 0.07 14.06 -12.87
CA PHE A 139 -1.06 13.20 -12.50
C PHE A 139 -2.27 14.00 -12.00
N GLN A 140 -2.05 14.98 -11.12
CA GLN A 140 -3.11 15.82 -10.58
C GLN A 140 -3.76 16.69 -11.65
N SER A 141 -2.99 17.21 -12.61
CA SER A 141 -3.52 17.97 -13.75
C SER A 141 -4.37 17.11 -14.68
N ASN A 142 -4.14 15.79 -14.70
CA ASN A 142 -4.97 14.80 -15.38
C ASN A 142 -6.09 14.22 -14.49
N GLY A 143 -6.40 14.87 -13.37
CA GLY A 143 -7.51 14.49 -12.47
C GLY A 143 -7.23 13.30 -11.54
N VAL A 144 -5.98 12.84 -11.42
CA VAL A 144 -5.61 11.71 -10.56
C VAL A 144 -5.14 12.22 -9.20
N PRO A 145 -5.89 11.97 -8.12
CA PRO A 145 -5.46 12.33 -6.77
C PRO A 145 -4.24 11.51 -6.34
N VAL A 146 -3.32 12.18 -5.64
CA VAL A 146 -2.10 11.56 -5.13
C VAL A 146 -2.11 11.52 -3.61
N ARG A 147 -1.74 10.38 -3.05
CA ARG A 147 -1.55 10.16 -1.62
C ARG A 147 -0.13 9.68 -1.33
N PHE A 148 0.50 10.23 -0.30
CA PHE A 148 1.74 9.66 0.22
C PHE A 148 1.46 8.51 1.18
N ASN A 149 2.26 7.45 1.06
CA ASN A 149 2.33 6.35 2.00
C ASN A 149 3.69 6.39 2.70
N THR A 150 3.66 6.58 4.01
CA THR A 150 4.85 6.66 4.85
C THR A 150 4.81 5.56 5.90
N ILE A 151 5.84 4.72 5.96
CA ILE A 151 6.01 3.78 7.05
C ILE A 151 6.73 4.48 8.19
N LEU A 152 6.25 4.27 9.41
CA LEU A 152 6.91 4.73 10.63
C LEU A 152 8.12 3.84 10.90
N LEU A 153 9.30 4.44 10.89
CA LEU A 153 10.59 3.76 11.00
C LEU A 153 11.51 4.53 11.95
N ASP A 154 12.32 3.83 12.72
CA ASP A 154 13.36 4.44 13.54
C ASP A 154 14.37 5.24 12.71
N SER A 155 14.70 4.74 11.51
CA SER A 155 15.57 5.41 10.54
C SER A 155 14.90 6.54 9.74
N GLY A 156 13.58 6.72 9.89
CA GLY A 156 12.78 7.70 9.16
C GLY A 156 11.90 8.54 10.09
N ILE A 157 10.59 8.42 9.92
CA ILE A 157 9.60 9.13 10.73
C ILE A 157 9.34 8.38 12.03
N ASN A 158 9.95 8.85 13.13
CA ASN A 158 9.92 8.20 14.44
C ASN A 158 9.59 9.15 15.59
N THR A 159 9.34 10.43 15.31
CA THR A 159 8.95 11.44 16.31
C THR A 159 7.82 12.30 15.81
N LYS A 160 7.09 12.93 16.74
CA LYS A 160 6.05 13.93 16.44
C LYS A 160 6.58 15.10 15.61
N GLU A 161 7.81 15.55 15.89
CA GLU A 161 8.46 16.61 15.13
C GLU A 161 8.71 16.20 13.66
N LYS A 162 9.30 15.03 13.45
CA LYS A 162 9.53 14.52 12.09
C LYS A 162 8.21 14.26 11.34
N MET A 163 7.18 13.82 12.03
CA MET A 163 5.84 13.67 11.44
C MET A 163 5.33 15.03 10.95
N ARG A 164 5.45 16.10 11.74
CA ARG A 164 5.04 17.45 11.30
C ARG A 164 5.86 17.95 10.11
N LYS A 165 7.17 17.76 10.10
CA LYS A 165 8.03 18.07 8.95
C LYS A 165 7.60 17.27 7.70
N MET A 166 7.18 16.03 7.86
CA MET A 166 6.65 15.23 6.77
C MET A 166 5.31 15.75 6.24
N LEU A 167 4.44 16.28 7.10
CA LEU A 167 3.20 16.96 6.67
C LEU A 167 3.50 18.25 5.88
N GLU A 168 4.43 19.06 6.36
CA GLU A 168 4.86 20.27 5.66
C GLU A 168 5.50 19.94 4.30
N PHE A 169 6.39 18.95 4.27
CA PHE A 169 6.96 18.43 3.01
C PHE A 169 5.88 17.99 2.05
N SER A 170 4.88 17.23 2.50
CA SER A 170 3.79 16.76 1.66
C SER A 170 3.01 17.91 1.04
N LYS A 171 2.69 18.95 1.81
CA LYS A 171 2.05 20.18 1.30
C LYS A 171 2.91 20.85 0.23
N ASN A 172 4.23 20.98 0.47
CA ASN A 172 5.17 21.59 -0.48
C ASN A 172 5.30 20.79 -1.79
N MET A 173 5.03 19.49 -1.73
CA MET A 173 4.94 18.60 -2.88
C MET A 173 3.58 18.66 -3.59
N GLY A 174 2.59 19.42 -3.06
CA GLY A 174 1.23 19.50 -3.60
C GLY A 174 0.33 18.34 -3.19
N VAL A 175 0.70 17.56 -2.16
CA VAL A 175 -0.06 16.40 -1.70
C VAL A 175 -0.74 16.69 -0.38
N ASN A 176 -2.08 16.62 -0.37
CA ASN A 176 -2.92 16.94 0.80
C ASN A 176 -3.44 15.69 1.53
N TRP A 177 -3.00 14.52 1.14
CA TRP A 177 -3.37 13.27 1.78
C TRP A 177 -2.13 12.40 2.04
N ILE A 178 -1.93 12.01 3.29
CA ILE A 178 -0.84 11.15 3.69
C ILE A 178 -1.34 10.02 4.60
N ARG A 179 -0.80 8.83 4.40
CA ARG A 179 -1.00 7.69 5.30
C ARG A 179 0.31 7.35 5.99
N PHE A 180 0.29 7.35 7.32
CA PHE A 180 1.33 6.76 8.14
C PHE A 180 0.94 5.34 8.51
N SER A 181 1.86 4.41 8.39
CA SER A 181 1.63 3.01 8.70
C SER A 181 2.73 2.47 9.60
N GLU A 182 2.36 1.71 10.61
CA GLU A 182 3.30 0.85 11.32
C GLU A 182 3.81 -0.26 10.40
N LEU A 183 4.99 -0.82 10.70
CA LEU A 183 5.46 -2.04 10.07
C LEU A 183 4.46 -3.18 10.29
N GLN A 184 4.28 -4.04 9.29
CA GLN A 184 3.34 -5.16 9.39
C GLN A 184 3.90 -6.36 10.17
N PHE A 185 5.18 -6.33 10.51
CA PHE A 185 5.87 -7.36 11.29
C PHE A 185 6.82 -6.70 12.27
N GLU A 186 7.10 -7.40 13.36
CA GLU A 186 8.05 -6.94 14.37
C GLU A 186 9.48 -6.93 13.81
N ASN A 187 10.10 -5.77 13.83
CA ASN A 187 11.46 -5.54 13.38
C ASN A 187 12.16 -4.59 14.35
N THR A 188 13.48 -4.58 14.35
CA THR A 188 14.30 -3.67 15.15
C THR A 188 14.01 -2.19 14.93
N GLY A 189 13.50 -1.83 13.74
CA GLY A 189 13.10 -0.47 13.38
C GLY A 189 11.63 -0.13 13.62
N PHE A 190 10.90 -0.92 14.42
CA PHE A 190 9.47 -0.71 14.64
C PHE A 190 9.21 0.53 15.51
N VAL A 191 8.26 1.38 15.02
CA VAL A 191 7.80 2.58 15.71
C VAL A 191 6.29 2.52 15.89
N PHE A 192 5.81 2.70 17.11
CA PHE A 192 4.38 2.70 17.38
C PHE A 192 3.74 4.03 16.99
N ALA A 193 2.65 3.94 16.24
CA ALA A 193 1.87 5.13 15.86
C ALA A 193 1.35 5.90 17.07
N LYS A 194 0.97 5.21 18.16
CA LYS A 194 0.52 5.87 19.40
C LYS A 194 1.56 6.86 19.94
N ASP A 195 2.85 6.55 19.86
CA ASP A 195 3.92 7.39 20.42
C ASP A 195 4.08 8.70 19.64
N ILE A 196 3.69 8.69 18.35
CA ILE A 196 3.76 9.86 17.47
C ILE A 196 2.45 10.66 17.47
N PHE A 197 1.32 9.97 17.53
CA PHE A 197 -0.01 10.58 17.34
C PHE A 197 -0.78 10.80 18.65
N GLU A 198 -0.25 10.39 19.80
CA GLU A 198 -0.86 10.65 21.10
C GLU A 198 -1.06 12.15 21.34
N GLY A 199 -2.28 12.54 21.73
CA GLY A 199 -2.65 13.94 21.97
C GLY A 199 -2.74 14.83 20.72
N ILE A 200 -2.60 14.29 19.52
CA ILE A 200 -2.81 15.03 18.26
C ILE A 200 -4.26 14.98 17.82
N ASN A 201 -5.13 14.37 18.53
CA ASN A 201 -6.41 14.32 18.08
C ASN A 201 -7.53 14.72 18.57
N GLN A 202 -8.54 14.98 17.93
CA GLN A 202 -9.84 15.32 18.46
C GLN A 202 -11.01 14.56 17.88
N ASN A 203 -10.79 13.61 17.04
CA ASN A 203 -11.90 12.81 16.58
C ASN A 203 -11.49 11.33 16.46
N PRO A 204 -11.66 10.55 17.54
CA PRO A 204 -11.36 9.14 17.50
C PRO A 204 -12.50 8.38 16.83
N TYR A 205 -12.64 8.47 15.53
CA TYR A 205 -13.26 7.39 14.78
C TYR A 205 -12.24 6.26 14.68
N ALA A 206 -11.88 5.74 15.84
CA ALA A 206 -10.98 4.61 16.00
C ALA A 206 -11.80 3.34 16.03
N GLU A 207 -12.40 2.96 14.94
CA GLU A 207 -12.86 1.61 14.74
C GLU A 207 -11.91 0.89 13.80
N GLY A 208 -11.12 -0.04 14.36
CA GLY A 208 -10.20 -0.88 13.60
C GLY A 208 -8.77 -0.36 13.52
N CYS A 209 -8.01 -0.92 12.57
CA CYS A 209 -6.57 -0.65 12.39
C CYS A 209 -6.28 0.67 11.69
N ASN A 210 -7.28 1.36 11.16
CA ASN A 210 -7.13 2.62 10.44
C ASN A 210 -7.85 3.74 11.20
N GLN A 211 -7.13 4.84 11.40
CA GLN A 211 -7.67 6.06 12.00
C GLN A 211 -7.45 7.22 11.02
N SER A 212 -8.42 8.09 10.87
CA SER A 212 -8.32 9.26 10.00
C SER A 212 -8.46 10.55 10.79
N PHE A 213 -7.61 11.52 10.47
CA PHE A 213 -7.52 12.80 11.14
C PHE A 213 -7.43 13.93 10.11
N LEU A 214 -7.85 15.12 10.52
CA LEU A 214 -7.51 16.35 9.83
C LEU A 214 -6.44 17.08 10.66
N ILE A 215 -5.21 17.15 10.18
CA ILE A 215 -4.10 17.82 10.85
C ILE A 215 -3.61 18.96 9.96
N ASP A 216 -3.70 20.20 10.43
CA ASP A 216 -3.28 21.39 9.70
C ASP A 216 -3.84 21.48 8.26
N GLY A 217 -5.10 21.05 8.06
CA GLY A 217 -5.78 21.02 6.77
C GLY A 217 -5.39 19.85 5.87
N MET A 218 -4.60 18.90 6.35
CA MET A 218 -4.26 17.67 5.61
C MET A 218 -5.09 16.48 6.07
N ASN A 219 -5.50 15.64 5.12
CA ASN A 219 -6.07 14.32 5.42
C ASN A 219 -4.95 13.37 5.83
N VAL A 220 -4.94 12.97 7.10
CA VAL A 220 -3.96 12.04 7.66
C VAL A 220 -4.66 10.74 8.02
N THR A 221 -4.18 9.64 7.47
CA THR A 221 -4.62 8.30 7.88
C THR A 221 -3.48 7.62 8.63
N VAL A 222 -3.78 7.01 9.76
CA VAL A 222 -2.82 6.22 10.54
C VAL A 222 -3.27 4.76 10.50
N ARG A 223 -2.39 3.87 10.06
CA ARG A 223 -2.63 2.43 10.03
C ARG A 223 -1.76 1.74 11.06
N GLN A 224 -2.39 1.13 12.05
CA GLN A 224 -1.73 0.28 13.02
C GLN A 224 -1.47 -1.12 12.45
N SER A 225 -0.44 -1.78 12.92
CA SER A 225 -0.15 -3.17 12.59
C SER A 225 -1.08 -4.10 13.35
N CYS A 226 -2.04 -4.71 12.66
CA CYS A 226 -2.97 -5.66 13.27
C CYS A 226 -2.26 -6.81 13.97
N GLY A 227 -1.17 -7.28 13.40
CA GLY A 227 -0.41 -8.38 13.94
C GLY A 227 0.28 -8.09 15.28
N ILE A 228 0.76 -6.86 15.48
CA ILE A 228 1.42 -6.46 16.73
C ILE A 228 0.38 -6.06 17.77
N VAL A 229 -0.66 -5.35 17.35
CA VAL A 229 -1.77 -4.96 18.23
C VAL A 229 -2.51 -6.20 18.77
N SER A 230 -2.62 -7.27 17.98
CA SER A 230 -3.26 -8.52 18.43
C SER A 230 -2.47 -9.25 19.50
N ARG A 231 -1.13 -9.10 19.54
CA ARG A 231 -0.30 -9.63 20.65
C ARG A 231 -0.53 -8.85 21.95
N MET A 232 -0.87 -7.57 21.86
CA MET A 232 -1.14 -6.72 23.03
C MET A 232 -2.55 -6.88 23.57
N LYS A 233 -3.49 -7.33 22.73
CA LYS A 233 -4.86 -7.66 23.11
C LYS A 233 -5.13 -9.09 22.66
N PRO A 234 -5.40 -10.04 23.57
CA PRO A 234 -5.78 -11.37 23.14
C PRO A 234 -7.02 -11.25 22.24
N PHE A 235 -6.88 -11.74 21.01
CA PHE A 235 -8.04 -11.90 20.13
C PHE A 235 -9.08 -12.75 20.87
N PRO A 236 -10.35 -12.42 20.82
CA PRO A 236 -11.38 -13.33 21.26
C PRO A 236 -11.23 -14.63 20.46
N LYS A 237 -10.96 -15.73 21.16
CA LYS A 237 -10.75 -17.07 20.57
C LYS A 237 -11.94 -17.64 19.78
N GLU A 238 -13.01 -16.88 19.64
CA GLU A 238 -14.24 -17.25 18.97
C GLU A 238 -14.60 -16.27 17.85
N GLY A 239 -13.68 -16.10 16.92
CA GLY A 239 -14.06 -15.62 15.60
C GLY A 239 -14.16 -16.81 14.67
N LYS A 240 -15.34 -17.43 14.51
CA LYS A 240 -15.60 -18.26 13.34
C LYS A 240 -15.17 -17.46 12.12
N LEU A 241 -14.21 -17.99 11.36
CA LEU A 241 -13.95 -17.54 10.00
C LEU A 241 -15.33 -17.45 9.35
N ARG A 242 -15.73 -16.22 8.99
CA ARG A 242 -16.99 -16.03 8.30
C ARG A 242 -16.86 -16.78 6.98
N GLU A 243 -17.69 -17.76 6.82
CA GLU A 243 -17.88 -18.43 5.54
C GLU A 243 -18.00 -17.35 4.46
N ASN A 244 -17.06 -17.44 3.52
CA ASN A 244 -17.04 -16.76 2.23
C ASN A 244 -16.76 -15.27 2.16
N LYS A 245 -15.60 -15.00 1.65
CA LYS A 245 -15.05 -13.83 0.96
C LYS A 245 -14.08 -13.04 1.81
N ALA A 246 -12.81 -13.38 1.66
CA ALA A 246 -11.72 -12.54 2.12
C ALA A 246 -11.96 -11.09 1.66
N ASP A 247 -11.89 -10.13 2.58
CA ASP A 247 -12.03 -8.71 2.22
C ASP A 247 -10.92 -8.22 1.30
N SER A 248 -9.82 -8.99 1.21
CA SER A 248 -8.67 -8.66 0.39
C SER A 248 -8.10 -9.93 -0.25
N LEU A 249 -8.07 -9.96 -1.57
CA LEU A 249 -7.37 -10.99 -2.35
C LEU A 249 -6.04 -10.46 -2.85
N VAL A 250 -5.09 -11.37 -3.06
CA VAL A 250 -3.79 -11.06 -3.66
C VAL A 250 -3.58 -11.97 -4.88
N MET A 251 -3.47 -11.35 -6.06
CA MET A 251 -3.09 -12.01 -7.29
C MET A 251 -1.59 -11.82 -7.53
N TYR A 252 -0.88 -12.91 -7.71
CA TYR A 252 0.57 -12.91 -7.98
C TYR A 252 0.88 -12.86 -9.48
N PRO A 253 2.15 -12.58 -9.88
CA PRO A 253 2.52 -12.42 -11.29
C PRO A 253 2.26 -13.62 -12.19
N ASN A 254 2.09 -14.82 -11.65
CA ASN A 254 1.69 -16.02 -12.37
C ASN A 254 0.17 -16.18 -12.52
N GLY A 255 -0.61 -15.23 -11.99
CA GLY A 255 -2.08 -15.28 -12.00
C GLY A 255 -2.70 -16.17 -10.92
N GLU A 256 -1.93 -16.69 -9.97
CA GLU A 256 -2.47 -17.35 -8.78
C GLU A 256 -3.05 -16.34 -7.80
N ILE A 257 -4.18 -16.70 -7.19
CA ILE A 257 -4.95 -15.81 -6.29
C ILE A 257 -5.01 -16.45 -4.91
N PHE A 258 -4.74 -15.65 -3.88
CA PHE A 258 -4.74 -16.05 -2.48
C PHE A 258 -5.62 -15.11 -1.65
N ASN A 259 -6.11 -15.59 -0.51
CA ASN A 259 -6.91 -14.80 0.45
C ASN A 259 -6.08 -13.85 1.32
N GLY A 260 -4.80 -13.69 1.03
CA GLY A 260 -3.88 -12.81 1.73
C GLY A 260 -2.48 -12.85 1.13
N TRP A 261 -1.53 -12.20 1.80
CA TRP A 261 -0.14 -12.15 1.40
C TRP A 261 0.61 -13.41 1.82
N ILE A 262 1.36 -14.01 0.88
CA ILE A 262 2.32 -15.07 1.19
C ILE A 262 3.58 -14.39 1.75
N VAL A 263 3.77 -14.48 3.05
CA VAL A 263 4.94 -13.91 3.73
C VAL A 263 5.85 -15.03 4.24
N PRO A 264 7.18 -14.81 4.32
CA PRO A 264 8.11 -15.76 4.93
C PRO A 264 7.70 -16.12 6.36
N GLN A 265 8.04 -17.34 6.81
CA GLN A 265 7.66 -17.82 8.15
C GLN A 265 8.20 -16.95 9.28
N ASN A 266 9.39 -16.36 9.11
CA ASN A 266 9.99 -15.43 10.05
C ASN A 266 9.26 -14.10 10.19
N TYR A 267 8.39 -13.76 9.21
CA TYR A 267 7.49 -12.59 9.26
C TYR A 267 6.09 -12.94 9.77
N ARG A 268 5.80 -14.25 9.94
CA ARG A 268 4.51 -14.67 10.48
C ARG A 268 4.49 -14.39 11.98
N ILE A 269 3.48 -13.68 12.38
CA ILE A 269 3.10 -13.58 13.77
C ILE A 269 2.42 -14.90 14.11
N HIS A 270 2.81 -15.53 15.20
CA HIS A 270 2.48 -16.90 15.57
C HIS A 270 1.00 -17.30 15.59
N ASP A 271 0.08 -16.33 15.44
CA ASP A 271 -1.37 -16.56 15.53
C ASP A 271 -2.14 -16.19 14.24
N THR A 272 -1.45 -15.98 13.12
CA THR A 272 -2.13 -15.77 11.83
C THR A 272 -2.34 -17.10 11.12
N GLU A 273 -3.58 -17.38 10.73
CA GLU A 273 -3.87 -18.53 9.87
C GLU A 273 -3.06 -18.49 8.57
N PRO A 274 -2.68 -19.66 8.04
CA PRO A 274 -1.95 -19.72 6.78
C PRO A 274 -2.76 -19.10 5.66
N CYS A 275 -2.09 -18.36 4.78
CA CYS A 275 -2.70 -17.83 3.57
C CYS A 275 -3.09 -19.01 2.66
N GLU A 276 -4.36 -19.16 2.36
CA GLU A 276 -4.87 -20.23 1.50
C GLU A 276 -5.03 -19.75 0.06
N LYS A 277 -4.70 -20.66 -0.87
CA LYS A 277 -4.95 -20.43 -2.29
C LYS A 277 -6.46 -20.49 -2.55
N VAL A 278 -6.97 -19.48 -3.26
CA VAL A 278 -8.35 -19.47 -3.72
C VAL A 278 -8.44 -20.46 -4.88
N ILE A 279 -9.10 -21.59 -4.65
CA ILE A 279 -9.33 -22.59 -5.69
C ILE A 279 -10.43 -22.04 -6.60
N GLU A 280 -10.11 -21.82 -7.86
CA GLU A 280 -11.11 -21.57 -8.89
C GLU A 280 -11.97 -22.84 -9.03
N ARG A 281 -13.26 -22.75 -8.70
CA ARG A 281 -14.25 -23.75 -9.08
C ARG A 281 -14.80 -23.46 -10.45
#